data_1760d9b942911c5ffc4677de513f1c0a
#
_entry.id   1760d9b942911c5ffc4677de513f1c0a
#
_cell.length_a   1.000
_cell.length_b   1.000
_cell.length_c   1.000
_cell.angle_alpha   90.00
_cell.angle_beta   90.00
_cell.angle_gamma   90.00
#
_symmetry.space_group_name_H-M   'P 1'
#
loop_
_entity.id
_entity.type
_entity.pdbx_description
1 polymer ?
#
loop_
_entity_poly.entity_id
_entity_poly.type
_entity_poly.pdbx_seq_one_letter_code
_entity_poly.pdbx_strand_id
1 'polypeptide(L)'
;MTHEEIVTMLEEAGLPLAYDHFAEGESPDPPFLIFLFPGTDNMFADNRVWQKINQLNIELYTDEKSPETEKRIEDILDSHEIPYEKTEVWIESEKMYEVLYQTDILGGN
;
A
#
# COMPACT_ATOMS: atom_id res chain seq x y z
N MET A 1 5.25 6.29 11.74
CA MET A 1 5.00 4.85 11.56
C MET A 1 6.23 4.21 10.92
N THR A 2 6.74 3.14 11.49
CA THR A 2 7.91 2.45 10.96
C THR A 2 7.52 1.45 9.88
N HIS A 3 8.52 0.97 9.14
CA HIS A 3 8.32 -0.09 8.14
C HIS A 3 7.67 -1.32 8.80
N GLU A 4 8.17 -1.71 9.97
CA GLU A 4 7.66 -2.88 10.69
C GLU A 4 6.21 -2.69 11.13
N GLU A 5 5.86 -1.48 11.56
CA GLU A 5 4.48 -1.16 11.93
C GLU A 5 3.54 -1.24 10.73
N ILE A 6 4.02 -0.80 9.56
CA ILE A 6 3.23 -0.91 8.31
C ILE A 6 2.99 -2.37 7.96
N VAL A 7 4.03 -3.20 8.03
CA VAL A 7 3.92 -4.64 7.77
C VAL A 7 2.89 -5.27 8.72
N THR A 8 3.01 -4.97 10.01
CA THR A 8 2.10 -5.51 11.03
C THR A 8 0.65 -5.12 10.74
N MET A 9 0.44 -3.85 10.37
CA MET A 9 -0.88 -3.35 10.01
C MET A 9 -1.45 -4.09 8.80
N LEU A 10 -0.66 -4.22 7.73
CA LEU A 10 -1.15 -4.83 6.49
C LEU A 10 -1.34 -6.34 6.62
N GLU A 11 -0.60 -6.98 7.51
CA GLU A 11 -0.80 -8.41 7.80
C GLU A 11 -2.18 -8.70 8.40
N GLU A 12 -2.85 -7.70 8.96
CA GLU A 12 -4.23 -7.84 9.46
C GLU A 12 -5.21 -8.25 8.36
N ALA A 13 -4.86 -7.99 7.10
CA ALA A 13 -5.71 -8.37 5.97
C ALA A 13 -5.75 -9.88 5.73
N GLY A 14 -4.77 -10.62 6.22
CA GLY A 14 -4.69 -12.07 6.02
C GLY A 14 -4.36 -12.48 4.59
N LEU A 15 -3.77 -11.58 3.81
CA LEU A 15 -3.39 -11.83 2.42
C LEU A 15 -1.88 -11.94 2.28
N PRO A 16 -1.37 -12.64 1.25
CA PRO A 16 0.05 -12.58 0.94
C PRO A 16 0.48 -11.14 0.75
N LEU A 17 1.63 -10.79 1.30
CA LEU A 17 2.12 -9.41 1.35
C LEU A 17 3.59 -9.38 0.93
N ALA A 18 3.95 -8.43 0.08
CA ALA A 18 5.34 -8.20 -0.28
C ALA A 18 5.66 -6.71 -0.24
N TYR A 19 6.91 -6.39 0.01
CA TYR A 19 7.44 -5.05 -0.14
C TYR A 19 7.96 -4.90 -1.56
N ASP A 20 7.46 -3.88 -2.26
CA ASP A 20 7.83 -3.52 -3.62
C ASP A 20 7.38 -4.55 -4.67
N HIS A 21 7.76 -5.82 -4.52
CA HIS A 21 7.36 -6.87 -5.45
C HIS A 21 7.60 -8.24 -4.82
N PHE A 22 6.95 -9.26 -5.38
CA PHE A 22 7.30 -10.65 -5.06
C PHE A 22 8.49 -11.06 -5.90
N ALA A 23 9.31 -11.98 -5.39
CA ALA A 23 10.42 -12.52 -6.17
C ALA A 23 9.89 -13.18 -7.44
N GLU A 24 10.70 -13.17 -8.49
CA GLU A 24 10.32 -13.76 -9.77
C GLU A 24 9.91 -15.23 -9.59
N GLY A 25 8.75 -15.58 -10.12
CA GLY A 25 8.21 -16.92 -10.00
C GLY A 25 7.55 -17.25 -8.67
N GLU A 26 7.53 -16.30 -7.72
CA GLU A 26 6.97 -16.49 -6.39
C GLU A 26 5.69 -15.70 -6.14
N SER A 27 5.17 -15.03 -7.17
CA SER A 27 3.92 -14.30 -7.05
C SER A 27 2.77 -15.27 -6.76
N PRO A 28 2.03 -15.07 -5.67
CA PRO A 28 0.91 -15.95 -5.32
C PRO A 28 -0.29 -15.69 -6.22
N ASP A 29 -1.29 -16.56 -6.13
CA ASP A 29 -2.57 -16.29 -6.77
C ASP A 29 -3.26 -15.10 -6.08
N PRO A 30 -3.98 -14.25 -6.83
CA PRO A 30 -4.76 -13.18 -6.21
C PRO A 30 -5.83 -13.74 -5.27
N PRO A 31 -6.23 -12.99 -4.22
CA PRO A 31 -5.79 -11.64 -3.91
C PRO A 31 -4.47 -11.58 -3.15
N PHE A 32 -3.71 -10.52 -3.38
CA PHE A 32 -2.49 -10.27 -2.61
C PHE A 32 -2.22 -8.77 -2.53
N LEU A 33 -1.32 -8.39 -1.61
CA LEU A 33 -0.96 -7.00 -1.37
C LEU A 33 0.52 -6.76 -1.66
N ILE A 34 0.80 -5.59 -2.20
CA ILE A 34 2.16 -5.07 -2.32
C ILE A 34 2.14 -3.67 -1.73
N PHE A 35 3.18 -3.30 -1.00
CA PHE A 35 3.34 -1.92 -0.56
C PHE A 35 4.74 -1.43 -0.90
N LEU A 36 4.85 -0.12 -1.13
CA LEU A 36 6.13 0.51 -1.47
C LEU A 36 6.11 2.00 -1.13
N PHE A 37 7.31 2.56 -1.07
CA PHE A 37 7.51 3.98 -0.84
C PHE A 37 8.01 4.61 -2.15
N PRO A 38 7.11 5.15 -3.00
CA PRO A 38 7.51 5.64 -4.32
C PRO A 38 8.30 6.96 -4.26
N GLY A 39 8.21 7.68 -3.16
CA GLY A 39 8.92 8.96 -3.03
C GLY A 39 8.65 9.60 -1.69
N THR A 40 9.04 10.85 -1.56
CA THR A 40 8.86 11.63 -0.34
C THR A 40 8.10 12.91 -0.65
N ASP A 41 7.48 13.44 0.37
CA ASP A 41 6.77 14.72 0.33
C ASP A 41 7.24 15.56 1.51
N ASN A 42 8.57 15.69 1.62
CA ASN A 42 9.22 16.29 2.78
C ASN A 42 8.92 17.78 2.91
N MET A 43 8.82 18.24 4.13
CA MET A 43 8.74 19.67 4.44
C MET A 43 10.15 20.19 4.70
N PHE A 44 10.47 21.34 4.10
CA PHE A 44 11.79 21.96 4.18
C PHE A 44 11.75 23.25 5.00
N ALA A 45 12.84 23.50 5.71
CA ALA A 45 13.07 24.75 6.39
C ALA A 45 14.59 24.98 6.46
N ASP A 46 15.03 26.22 6.17
CA ASP A 46 16.45 26.62 6.25
C ASP A 46 17.39 25.67 5.49
N ASN A 47 17.01 25.26 4.27
CA ASN A 47 17.77 24.38 3.41
C ASN A 47 17.95 22.96 3.98
N ARG A 48 17.06 22.55 4.88
CA ARG A 48 17.07 21.21 5.48
C ARG A 48 15.70 20.58 5.36
N VAL A 49 15.68 19.26 5.39
CA VAL A 49 14.42 18.54 5.56
C VAL A 49 14.00 18.70 7.01
N TRP A 50 12.99 19.52 7.23
CA TRP A 50 12.47 19.78 8.57
C TRP A 50 11.58 18.65 9.06
N GLN A 51 10.73 18.11 8.18
CA GLN A 51 9.85 17.00 8.49
C GLN A 51 9.94 15.99 7.34
N LYS A 52 10.27 14.74 7.67
CA LYS A 52 10.31 13.66 6.68
C LYS A 52 8.93 13.06 6.53
N ILE A 53 8.41 13.10 5.32
CA ILE A 53 7.12 12.50 4.98
C ILE A 53 7.36 11.54 3.82
N ASN A 54 7.02 10.27 4.01
CA ASN A 54 7.13 9.26 2.98
C ASN A 54 5.77 9.03 2.34
N GLN A 55 5.77 8.99 1.01
CA GLN A 55 4.60 8.53 0.28
C GLN A 55 4.55 7.01 0.45
N LEU A 56 3.36 6.48 0.71
CA LEU A 56 3.13 5.05 0.83
C LEU A 56 2.06 4.65 -0.16
N ASN A 57 2.40 3.69 -1.02
CA ASN A 57 1.43 3.06 -1.92
C ASN A 57 1.14 1.66 -1.41
N ILE A 58 -0.14 1.33 -1.31
CA ILE A 58 -0.60 -0.01 -0.99
C ILE A 58 -1.40 -0.48 -2.19
N GLU A 59 -0.99 -1.58 -2.80
CA GLU A 59 -1.59 -2.12 -4.01
C GLU A 59 -2.28 -3.44 -3.71
N LEU A 60 -3.58 -3.47 -3.94
CA LEU A 60 -4.37 -4.70 -3.81
C LEU A 60 -4.62 -5.26 -5.21
N TYR A 61 -4.20 -6.50 -5.42
CA TYR A 61 -4.42 -7.19 -6.70
C TYR A 61 -5.49 -8.26 -6.54
N THR A 62 -6.49 -8.22 -7.41
CA THR A 62 -7.55 -9.22 -7.44
C THR A 62 -7.82 -9.63 -8.87
N ASP A 63 -8.16 -10.90 -9.11
CA ASP A 63 -8.51 -11.37 -10.45
C ASP A 63 -9.97 -11.05 -10.80
N GLU A 64 -10.82 -10.89 -9.79
CA GLU A 64 -12.20 -10.46 -9.96
C GLU A 64 -12.42 -9.21 -9.11
N LYS A 65 -13.34 -8.35 -9.54
CA LYS A 65 -13.71 -7.17 -8.75
C LYS A 65 -14.25 -7.64 -7.40
N SER A 66 -13.62 -7.21 -6.30
CA SER A 66 -13.94 -7.70 -4.96
C SER A 66 -14.13 -6.56 -3.97
N PRO A 67 -15.32 -5.94 -3.94
CA PRO A 67 -15.60 -4.88 -2.96
C PRO A 67 -15.40 -5.33 -1.51
N GLU A 68 -15.62 -6.60 -1.21
CA GLU A 68 -15.40 -7.13 0.15
C GLU A 68 -13.94 -7.08 0.56
N THR A 69 -13.04 -7.47 -0.34
CA THR A 69 -11.60 -7.43 -0.07
C THR A 69 -11.13 -5.99 0.03
N GLU A 70 -11.62 -5.11 -0.84
CA GLU A 70 -11.31 -3.69 -0.77
C GLU A 70 -11.75 -3.10 0.56
N LYS A 71 -12.97 -3.43 0.99
CA LYS A 71 -13.48 -2.95 2.27
C LYS A 71 -12.61 -3.40 3.44
N ARG A 72 -12.09 -4.61 3.38
CA ARG A 72 -11.19 -5.14 4.43
C ARG A 72 -9.95 -4.27 4.57
N ILE A 73 -9.34 -3.88 3.44
CA ILE A 73 -8.16 -3.01 3.44
C ILE A 73 -8.53 -1.62 3.95
N GLU A 74 -9.67 -1.09 3.47
CA GLU A 74 -10.11 0.25 3.87
C GLU A 74 -10.43 0.31 5.37
N ASP A 75 -11.05 -0.73 5.91
CA ASP A 75 -11.35 -0.81 7.35
C ASP A 75 -10.06 -0.83 8.18
N ILE A 76 -9.02 -1.52 7.69
CA ILE A 76 -7.71 -1.53 8.36
C ILE A 76 -7.11 -0.13 8.38
N LEU A 77 -7.10 0.55 7.24
CA LEU A 77 -6.55 1.91 7.15
C LEU A 77 -7.35 2.87 8.03
N ASP A 78 -8.67 2.76 8.03
CA ASP A 78 -9.53 3.60 8.86
C ASP A 78 -9.27 3.36 10.35
N SER A 79 -9.11 2.10 10.77
CA SER A 79 -8.86 1.77 12.17
C SER A 79 -7.52 2.27 12.67
N HIS A 80 -6.55 2.45 11.77
CA HIS A 80 -5.23 3.01 12.08
C HIS A 80 -5.17 4.52 11.83
N GLU A 81 -6.32 5.12 11.51
CA GLU A 81 -6.43 6.56 11.28
C GLU A 81 -5.53 7.05 10.13
N ILE A 82 -5.44 6.26 9.07
CA ILE A 82 -4.63 6.58 7.89
C ILE A 82 -5.55 7.03 6.77
N PRO A 83 -5.58 8.34 6.43
CA PRO A 83 -6.33 8.80 5.27
C PRO A 83 -5.67 8.35 3.98
N TYR A 84 -6.45 8.11 2.95
CA TYR A 84 -5.92 7.61 1.69
C TYR A 84 -6.71 8.15 0.50
N GLU A 85 -6.07 8.15 -0.66
CA GLU A 85 -6.71 8.33 -1.95
C GLU A 85 -6.74 6.98 -2.64
N LYS A 86 -7.85 6.65 -3.27
CA LYS A 86 -8.06 5.34 -3.90
C LYS A 86 -8.23 5.49 -5.40
N THR A 87 -7.47 4.71 -6.17
CA THR A 87 -7.64 4.60 -7.61
C THR A 87 -7.62 3.13 -8.01
N GLU A 88 -8.09 2.84 -9.21
CA GLU A 88 -8.20 1.47 -9.69
C GLU A 88 -7.86 1.39 -11.18
N VAL A 89 -7.19 0.32 -11.57
CA VAL A 89 -6.88 0.06 -12.97
C VAL A 89 -7.03 -1.44 -13.25
N TRP A 90 -7.52 -1.76 -14.44
CA TRP A 90 -7.53 -3.13 -14.95
C TRP A 90 -6.24 -3.35 -15.74
N ILE A 91 -5.50 -4.41 -15.39
CA ILE A 91 -4.25 -4.76 -16.07
C ILE A 91 -4.54 -5.92 -17.02
N GLU A 92 -4.74 -5.59 -18.29
CA GLU A 92 -5.14 -6.57 -19.29
C GLU A 92 -4.13 -7.69 -19.46
N SER A 93 -2.83 -7.37 -19.44
CA SER A 93 -1.78 -8.37 -19.61
C SER A 93 -1.76 -9.41 -18.50
N GLU A 94 -2.19 -9.04 -17.30
CA GLU A 94 -2.18 -9.90 -16.12
C GLU A 94 -3.57 -10.42 -15.75
N LYS A 95 -4.61 -9.90 -16.41
CA LYS A 95 -6.00 -10.25 -16.11
C LYS A 95 -6.33 -10.00 -14.63
N MET A 96 -5.90 -8.86 -14.11
CA MET A 96 -6.10 -8.48 -12.70
C MET A 96 -6.49 -7.03 -12.57
N TYR A 97 -7.25 -6.75 -11.51
CA TYR A 97 -7.46 -5.38 -11.03
C TYR A 97 -6.34 -5.03 -10.07
N GLU A 98 -5.86 -3.78 -10.16
CA GLU A 98 -4.99 -3.18 -9.17
C GLU A 98 -5.76 -2.03 -8.53
N VAL A 99 -6.03 -2.14 -7.23
CA VAL A 99 -6.61 -1.06 -6.44
C VAL A 99 -5.47 -0.42 -5.67
N LEU A 100 -5.23 0.84 -5.93
CA LEU A 100 -4.12 1.59 -5.33
C LEU A 100 -4.64 2.51 -4.24
N TYR A 101 -4.08 2.36 -3.05
CA TYR A 101 -4.31 3.27 -1.92
C TYR A 101 -3.03 4.06 -1.70
N GLN A 102 -3.14 5.38 -1.81
CA GLN A 102 -1.99 6.28 -1.66
C GLN A 102 -2.17 7.14 -0.43
N THR A 103 -1.13 7.23 0.36
CA THR A 103 -1.13 8.07 1.56
C THR A 103 0.28 8.60 1.82
N ASP A 104 0.37 9.56 2.73
CA ASP A 104 1.62 10.08 3.25
C ASP A 104 1.72 9.68 4.70
N ILE A 105 2.90 9.25 5.14
CA ILE A 105 3.13 8.91 6.54
C ILE A 105 4.39 9.61 7.05
N LEU A 106 4.38 9.97 8.33
CA LEU A 106 5.52 10.58 8.98
C LEU A 106 6.55 9.50 9.29
N GLY A 107 7.78 9.71 8.85
CA GLY A 107 8.83 8.71 8.98
C GLY A 107 8.58 7.54 8.05
N GLY A 108 8.64 6.32 8.56
CA GLY A 108 8.03 5.18 7.88
C GLY A 108 8.93 4.22 7.12
N ASN A 109 10.19 4.47 7.04
CA ASN A 109 11.07 3.50 6.37
C ASN A 109 12.34 3.20 7.14
#